data_01168fcf073b889c144135b8a1529f9a
#
_entry.id   01168fcf073b889c144135b8a1529f9a
#
_cell.length_a   1.000
_cell.length_b   1.000
_cell.length_c   1.000
_cell.angle_alpha   90.00
_cell.angle_beta   90.00
_cell.angle_gamma   90.00
#
_symmetry.space_group_name_H-M   'P 1'
#
loop_
_entity.id
_entity.type
_entity.pdbx_description
1 polymer ?
#
loop_
_entity_poly.entity_id
_entity_poly.type
_entity_poly.pdbx_seq_one_letter_code
_entity_poly.pdbx_strand_id
1 'polypeptide(L)'
;MTEHLLSTLGLALRAGAVAVGEEPVGAAARAKKARVIFTARDAAASLVRRAYSFGRAGSCLCLPFPADKEDFGRALGRTSVAMCAVTDIGFAQSLVKKLAAAEPEIYGAAAEALDLKAKRARERKEEQLQHEKNLRQGRHRVHGGKPPEPPHASPEPPAPEHRPPAPEHRRPPRREYPEGRPDRAYKERSGRPSRDKRPAKKEAPGARYENARPVKKGKGSRKTTGR
;
A
#
# COMPACT_ATOMS: atom_id res chain seq x y z
N MET A 1 -28.98 14.83 -12.95
CA MET A 1 -27.75 13.99 -13.03
C MET A 1 -27.00 13.91 -11.70
N THR A 2 -26.80 15.02 -10.99
CA THR A 2 -26.07 15.06 -9.70
C THR A 2 -26.70 14.20 -8.60
N GLU A 3 -28.03 14.11 -8.51
CA GLU A 3 -28.72 13.30 -7.50
C GLU A 3 -28.40 11.80 -7.59
N HIS A 4 -28.31 11.25 -8.79
CA HIS A 4 -27.92 9.84 -8.99
C HIS A 4 -26.46 9.58 -8.59
N LEU A 5 -25.59 10.56 -8.74
CA LEU A 5 -24.20 10.48 -8.30
C LEU A 5 -24.12 10.50 -6.77
N LEU A 6 -24.84 11.42 -6.14
CA LEU A 6 -24.95 11.54 -4.69
C LEU A 6 -25.59 10.30 -4.05
N SER A 7 -26.65 9.76 -4.66
CA SER A 7 -27.26 8.49 -4.23
C SER A 7 -26.27 7.33 -4.30
N THR A 8 -25.50 7.23 -5.39
CA THR A 8 -24.46 6.19 -5.52
C THR A 8 -23.36 6.35 -4.47
N LEU A 9 -22.99 7.61 -4.15
CA LEU A 9 -22.02 7.91 -3.11
C LEU A 9 -22.55 7.54 -1.72
N GLY A 10 -23.84 7.80 -1.44
CA GLY A 10 -24.51 7.38 -0.21
C GLY A 10 -24.57 5.85 -0.06
N LEU A 11 -24.81 5.11 -1.15
CA LEU A 11 -24.72 3.65 -1.15
C LEU A 11 -23.29 3.17 -0.83
N ALA A 12 -22.30 3.79 -1.43
CA ALA A 12 -20.88 3.48 -1.16
C ALA A 12 -20.52 3.75 0.32
N LEU A 13 -21.07 4.80 0.93
CA LEU A 13 -20.90 5.07 2.35
C LEU A 13 -21.52 3.96 3.22
N ARG A 14 -22.74 3.53 2.92
CA ARG A 14 -23.41 2.42 3.63
C ARG A 14 -22.64 1.11 3.51
N ALA A 15 -21.98 0.89 2.38
CA ALA A 15 -21.07 -0.25 2.18
C ALA A 15 -19.72 -0.12 2.90
N GLY A 16 -19.46 0.98 3.64
CA GLY A 16 -18.17 1.23 4.29
C GLY A 16 -17.02 1.54 3.32
N ALA A 17 -17.36 1.87 2.07
CA ALA A 17 -16.40 2.08 0.98
C ALA A 17 -16.02 3.57 0.80
N VAL A 18 -16.39 4.45 1.72
CA VAL A 18 -16.11 5.89 1.64
C VAL A 18 -15.46 6.39 2.92
N ALA A 19 -14.36 7.09 2.78
CA ALA A 19 -13.75 7.89 3.85
C ALA A 19 -14.17 9.33 3.68
N VAL A 20 -14.75 9.95 4.72
CA VAL A 20 -15.36 11.29 4.68
C VAL A 20 -14.58 12.28 5.54
N GLY A 21 -14.16 13.38 4.92
CA GLY A 21 -13.43 14.47 5.58
C GLY A 21 -11.92 14.34 5.41
N GLU A 22 -11.19 15.40 5.73
CA GLU A 22 -9.75 15.55 5.43
C GLU A 22 -8.90 14.46 6.06
N GLU A 23 -9.05 14.22 7.35
CA GLU A 23 -8.22 13.28 8.10
C GLU A 23 -8.41 11.82 7.65
N PRO A 24 -9.67 11.30 7.56
CA PRO A 24 -9.91 9.95 7.05
C PRO A 24 -9.46 9.76 5.60
N VAL A 25 -9.65 10.77 4.74
CA VAL A 25 -9.19 10.74 3.35
C VAL A 25 -7.66 10.65 3.31
N GLY A 26 -6.96 11.47 4.10
CA GLY A 26 -5.51 11.42 4.22
C GLY A 26 -5.00 10.08 4.74
N ALA A 27 -5.68 9.48 5.71
CA ALA A 27 -5.34 8.15 6.23
C ALA A 27 -5.54 7.06 5.16
N ALA A 28 -6.68 7.08 4.45
CA ALA A 28 -6.98 6.13 3.38
C ALA A 28 -5.99 6.25 2.20
N ALA A 29 -5.59 7.48 1.86
CA ALA A 29 -4.61 7.74 0.81
C ALA A 29 -3.22 7.20 1.20
N ARG A 30 -2.72 7.52 2.38
CA ARG A 30 -1.43 6.99 2.89
C ARG A 30 -1.41 5.47 2.97
N ALA A 31 -2.53 4.86 3.34
CA ALA A 31 -2.69 3.41 3.36
C ALA A 31 -2.88 2.79 1.96
N LYS A 32 -2.85 3.59 0.88
CA LYS A 32 -3.10 3.17 -0.53
C LYS A 32 -4.44 2.46 -0.73
N LYS A 33 -5.39 2.70 0.16
CA LYS A 33 -6.77 2.17 0.07
C LYS A 33 -7.67 3.04 -0.81
N ALA A 34 -7.43 4.35 -0.87
CA ALA A 34 -8.20 5.25 -1.71
C ALA A 34 -8.01 4.93 -3.19
N ARG A 35 -9.11 4.87 -3.94
CA ARG A 35 -9.11 4.69 -5.40
C ARG A 35 -9.31 6.00 -6.13
N VAL A 36 -10.21 6.83 -5.61
CA VAL A 36 -10.47 8.18 -6.11
C VAL A 36 -10.81 9.09 -4.93
N ILE A 37 -10.35 10.32 -4.99
CA ILE A 37 -10.71 11.39 -4.05
C ILE A 37 -11.58 12.37 -4.82
N PHE A 38 -12.74 12.70 -4.27
CA PHE A 38 -13.63 13.73 -4.77
C PHE A 38 -13.57 14.96 -3.90
N THR A 39 -13.56 16.12 -4.54
CA THR A 39 -13.65 17.43 -3.87
C THR A 39 -14.92 18.14 -4.31
N ALA A 40 -15.62 18.78 -3.38
CA ALA A 40 -16.80 19.57 -3.67
C ALA A 40 -16.45 20.75 -4.60
N ARG A 41 -17.39 21.21 -5.40
CA ARG A 41 -17.22 22.32 -6.34
C ARG A 41 -16.80 23.61 -5.66
N ASP A 42 -17.38 23.88 -4.50
CA ASP A 42 -17.16 25.07 -3.65
C ASP A 42 -16.07 24.84 -2.58
N ALA A 43 -15.25 23.79 -2.70
CA ALA A 43 -14.17 23.50 -1.76
C ALA A 43 -13.11 24.61 -1.78
N ALA A 44 -12.63 25.01 -0.60
CA ALA A 44 -11.55 25.99 -0.51
C ALA A 44 -10.29 25.51 -1.24
N ALA A 45 -9.58 26.42 -1.90
CA ALA A 45 -8.37 26.11 -2.66
C ALA A 45 -7.28 25.39 -1.84
N SER A 46 -7.21 25.66 -0.53
CA SER A 46 -6.31 24.95 0.39
C SER A 46 -6.66 23.48 0.54
N LEU A 47 -7.97 23.15 0.65
CA LEU A 47 -8.46 21.77 0.72
C LEU A 47 -8.26 21.02 -0.59
N VAL A 48 -8.49 21.67 -1.72
CA VAL A 48 -8.24 21.10 -3.04
C VAL A 48 -6.75 20.75 -3.20
N ARG A 49 -5.84 21.65 -2.83
CA ARG A 49 -4.39 21.38 -2.84
C ARG A 49 -4.02 20.20 -1.94
N ARG A 50 -4.63 20.08 -0.76
CA ARG A 50 -4.42 18.92 0.13
C ARG A 50 -4.94 17.63 -0.47
N ALA A 51 -6.12 17.65 -1.10
CA ALA A 51 -6.67 16.49 -1.81
C ALA A 51 -5.73 16.00 -2.91
N TYR A 52 -5.16 16.91 -3.71
CA TYR A 52 -4.14 16.55 -4.69
C TYR A 52 -2.85 15.97 -4.04
N SER A 53 -2.41 16.53 -2.92
CA SER A 53 -1.27 16.00 -2.18
C SER A 53 -1.54 14.56 -1.69
N PHE A 54 -2.73 14.31 -1.17
CA PHE A 54 -3.16 12.96 -0.77
C PHE A 54 -3.26 12.02 -1.97
N GLY A 55 -3.80 12.52 -3.10
CA GLY A 55 -3.85 11.75 -4.35
C GLY A 55 -2.48 11.28 -4.82
N ARG A 56 -1.49 12.18 -4.77
CA ARG A 56 -0.09 11.84 -5.10
C ARG A 56 0.50 10.82 -4.13
N ALA A 57 0.31 11.01 -2.83
CA ALA A 57 0.82 10.10 -1.81
C ALA A 57 0.19 8.68 -1.92
N GLY A 58 -1.12 8.63 -2.23
CA GLY A 58 -1.87 7.38 -2.38
C GLY A 58 -1.82 6.76 -3.77
N SER A 59 -1.23 7.44 -4.77
CA SER A 59 -1.29 7.07 -6.19
C SER A 59 -2.74 6.86 -6.67
N CYS A 60 -3.66 7.70 -6.16
CA CYS A 60 -5.07 7.70 -6.54
C CYS A 60 -5.45 8.99 -7.28
N LEU A 61 -6.54 8.93 -8.02
CA LEU A 61 -7.05 10.07 -8.76
C LEU A 61 -7.71 11.07 -7.82
N CYS A 62 -7.56 12.36 -8.12
CA CYS A 62 -8.27 13.44 -7.44
C CYS A 62 -9.10 14.18 -8.49
N LEU A 63 -10.41 14.22 -8.29
CA LEU A 63 -11.38 14.75 -9.25
C LEU A 63 -12.32 15.74 -8.57
N PRO A 64 -12.67 16.84 -9.24
CA PRO A 64 -13.77 17.66 -8.79
C PRO A 64 -15.08 16.87 -8.90
N PHE A 65 -16.04 17.20 -8.09
CA PHE A 65 -17.37 16.61 -8.13
C PHE A 65 -18.41 17.73 -8.36
N PRO A 66 -19.39 17.55 -9.21
CA PRO A 66 -20.35 18.58 -9.59
C PRO A 66 -21.45 18.79 -8.52
N ALA A 67 -21.08 18.85 -7.26
CA ALA A 67 -21.97 19.15 -6.14
C ALA A 67 -21.27 20.02 -5.10
N ASP A 68 -22.04 20.78 -4.35
CA ASP A 68 -21.55 21.66 -3.30
C ASP A 68 -21.31 20.88 -1.99
N LYS A 69 -20.65 21.50 -1.01
CA LYS A 69 -20.34 20.87 0.29
C LYS A 69 -21.57 20.42 1.05
N GLU A 70 -22.68 21.16 0.92
CA GLU A 70 -23.95 20.85 1.58
C GLU A 70 -24.60 19.60 0.97
N ASP A 71 -24.62 19.50 -0.37
CA ASP A 71 -25.13 18.32 -1.06
C ASP A 71 -24.32 17.08 -0.76
N PHE A 72 -22.99 17.23 -0.72
CA PHE A 72 -22.11 16.15 -0.23
C PHE A 72 -22.43 15.77 1.21
N GLY A 73 -22.62 16.79 2.07
CA GLY A 73 -23.00 16.58 3.46
C GLY A 73 -24.31 15.79 3.57
N ARG A 74 -25.33 16.21 2.84
CA ARG A 74 -26.64 15.53 2.80
C ARG A 74 -26.53 14.07 2.37
N ALA A 75 -25.77 13.80 1.29
CA ALA A 75 -25.57 12.44 0.78
C ALA A 75 -24.76 11.55 1.74
N LEU A 76 -23.84 12.14 2.50
CA LEU A 76 -22.93 11.45 3.42
C LEU A 76 -23.36 11.52 4.90
N GLY A 77 -24.59 12.01 5.16
CA GLY A 77 -25.16 12.10 6.52
C GLY A 77 -24.40 13.07 7.43
N ARG A 78 -23.88 14.17 6.89
CA ARG A 78 -23.17 15.23 7.59
C ARG A 78 -23.73 16.59 7.17
N THR A 79 -23.47 17.62 7.96
CA THR A 79 -23.92 18.99 7.64
C THR A 79 -23.22 19.54 6.39
N SER A 80 -21.91 19.34 6.28
CA SER A 80 -21.10 19.84 5.17
C SER A 80 -19.85 18.98 5.01
N VAL A 81 -19.51 18.63 3.77
CA VAL A 81 -18.33 17.84 3.43
C VAL A 81 -17.62 18.44 2.24
N ALA A 82 -16.35 18.77 2.38
CA ALA A 82 -15.56 19.37 1.31
C ALA A 82 -14.79 18.33 0.46
N MET A 83 -14.47 17.15 1.04
CA MET A 83 -13.82 16.07 0.33
C MET A 83 -14.21 14.70 0.88
N CYS A 84 -14.20 13.70 0.00
CA CYS A 84 -14.35 12.30 0.37
C CYS A 84 -13.45 11.42 -0.52
N ALA A 85 -13.10 10.22 -0.05
CA ALA A 85 -12.37 9.24 -0.84
C ALA A 85 -13.15 7.93 -0.92
N VAL A 86 -13.26 7.38 -2.12
CA VAL A 86 -13.84 6.06 -2.36
C VAL A 86 -12.73 5.02 -2.34
N THR A 87 -12.90 4.00 -1.53
CA THR A 87 -11.89 2.94 -1.32
C THR A 87 -12.16 1.71 -2.17
N ASP A 88 -13.41 1.45 -2.51
CA ASP A 88 -13.77 0.34 -3.38
C ASP A 88 -13.65 0.71 -4.86
N ILE A 89 -13.10 -0.20 -5.66
CA ILE A 89 -12.86 0.05 -7.08
C ILE A 89 -14.15 0.01 -7.90
N GLY A 90 -15.13 -0.79 -7.51
CA GLY A 90 -16.40 -0.90 -8.21
C GLY A 90 -17.25 0.36 -8.10
N PHE A 91 -17.36 0.92 -6.89
CA PHE A 91 -18.03 2.21 -6.67
C PHE A 91 -17.27 3.35 -7.34
N ALA A 92 -15.94 3.39 -7.24
CA ALA A 92 -15.13 4.40 -7.90
C ALA A 92 -15.34 4.38 -9.41
N GLN A 93 -15.30 3.21 -10.04
CA GLN A 93 -15.53 3.02 -11.47
C GLN A 93 -16.96 3.46 -11.88
N SER A 94 -17.97 3.06 -11.13
CA SER A 94 -19.37 3.42 -11.40
C SER A 94 -19.60 4.93 -11.32
N LEU A 95 -19.05 5.60 -10.31
CA LEU A 95 -19.15 7.04 -10.14
C LEU A 95 -18.46 7.79 -11.26
N VAL A 96 -17.21 7.43 -11.57
CA VAL A 96 -16.43 8.15 -12.59
C VAL A 96 -16.98 7.89 -14.00
N LYS A 97 -17.54 6.71 -14.29
CA LYS A 97 -18.25 6.47 -15.57
C LYS A 97 -19.48 7.37 -15.72
N LYS A 98 -20.26 7.53 -14.65
CA LYS A 98 -21.42 8.44 -14.66
C LYS A 98 -20.99 9.90 -14.85
N LEU A 99 -19.87 10.30 -14.23
CA LEU A 99 -19.28 11.63 -14.42
C LEU A 99 -18.78 11.82 -15.85
N ALA A 100 -18.10 10.83 -16.42
CA ALA A 100 -17.60 10.86 -17.80
C ALA A 100 -18.73 10.87 -18.84
N ALA A 101 -19.87 10.27 -18.53
CA ALA A 101 -21.07 10.36 -19.39
C ALA A 101 -21.68 11.77 -19.40
N ALA A 102 -21.51 12.54 -18.31
CA ALA A 102 -21.97 13.93 -18.24
C ALA A 102 -20.95 14.92 -18.86
N GLU A 103 -19.68 14.75 -18.53
CA GLU A 103 -18.59 15.65 -18.96
C GLU A 103 -17.37 14.82 -19.40
N PRO A 104 -17.37 14.32 -20.64
CA PRO A 104 -16.30 13.42 -21.12
C PRO A 104 -14.93 14.09 -21.19
N GLU A 105 -14.88 15.40 -21.44
CA GLU A 105 -13.63 16.14 -21.52
C GLU A 105 -12.87 16.18 -20.20
N ILE A 106 -13.57 16.26 -19.07
CA ILE A 106 -12.97 16.36 -17.74
C ILE A 106 -12.67 14.97 -17.15
N TYR A 107 -13.61 14.04 -17.29
CA TYR A 107 -13.56 12.76 -16.59
C TYR A 107 -13.20 11.55 -17.47
N GLY A 108 -13.12 11.73 -18.80
CA GLY A 108 -12.86 10.63 -19.73
C GLY A 108 -11.55 9.91 -19.44
N ALA A 109 -10.45 10.64 -19.39
CA ALA A 109 -9.13 10.06 -19.06
C ALA A 109 -9.09 9.37 -17.69
N ALA A 110 -9.84 9.91 -16.70
CA ALA A 110 -9.95 9.32 -15.39
C ALA A 110 -10.76 8.02 -15.39
N ALA A 111 -11.80 7.95 -16.22
CA ALA A 111 -12.61 6.74 -16.40
C ALA A 111 -11.77 5.60 -17.01
N GLU A 112 -11.02 5.89 -18.07
CA GLU A 112 -10.12 4.91 -18.69
C GLU A 112 -9.04 4.40 -17.71
N ALA A 113 -8.42 5.31 -16.98
CA ALA A 113 -7.42 4.97 -15.98
C ALA A 113 -7.99 4.06 -14.86
N LEU A 114 -9.23 4.32 -14.43
CA LEU A 114 -9.92 3.49 -13.43
C LEU A 114 -10.36 2.15 -14.01
N ASP A 115 -10.82 2.11 -15.26
CA ASP A 115 -11.18 0.86 -15.93
C ASP A 115 -9.97 -0.07 -16.05
N LEU A 116 -8.81 0.46 -16.42
CA LEU A 116 -7.57 -0.30 -16.47
C LEU A 116 -7.15 -0.82 -15.07
N LYS A 117 -7.27 0.03 -14.04
CA LYS A 117 -6.98 -0.38 -12.65
C LYS A 117 -7.98 -1.44 -12.16
N ALA A 118 -9.26 -1.31 -12.52
CA ALA A 118 -10.30 -2.25 -12.16
C ALA A 118 -10.08 -3.62 -12.81
N LYS A 119 -9.72 -3.64 -14.10
CA LYS A 119 -9.38 -4.85 -14.83
C LYS A 119 -8.21 -5.59 -14.15
N ARG A 120 -7.11 -4.89 -13.89
CA ARG A 120 -5.96 -5.47 -13.17
C ARG A 120 -6.29 -5.95 -11.75
N ALA A 121 -7.21 -5.29 -11.07
CA ALA A 121 -7.65 -5.70 -9.74
C ALA A 121 -8.49 -6.99 -9.78
N ARG A 122 -9.34 -7.14 -10.80
CA ARG A 122 -10.12 -8.37 -11.05
C ARG A 122 -9.21 -9.54 -11.41
N GLU A 123 -8.30 -9.34 -12.35
CA GLU A 123 -7.31 -10.35 -12.76
C GLU A 123 -6.53 -10.89 -11.56
N ARG A 124 -5.97 -9.99 -10.73
CA ARG A 124 -5.25 -10.43 -9.52
C ARG A 124 -6.14 -11.20 -8.53
N LYS A 125 -7.39 -10.79 -8.39
CA LYS A 125 -8.34 -11.50 -7.51
C LYS A 125 -8.67 -12.89 -8.05
N GLU A 126 -8.84 -13.01 -9.35
CA GLU A 126 -9.07 -14.30 -10.02
C GLU A 126 -7.86 -15.22 -9.90
N GLU A 127 -6.64 -14.69 -10.14
CA GLU A 127 -5.39 -15.43 -9.94
C GLU A 127 -5.24 -15.92 -8.49
N GLN A 128 -5.54 -15.06 -7.50
CA GLN A 128 -5.50 -15.44 -6.09
C GLN A 128 -6.51 -16.55 -5.77
N LEU A 129 -7.74 -16.44 -6.27
CA LEU A 129 -8.75 -17.47 -6.08
C LEU A 129 -8.37 -18.78 -6.76
N GLN A 130 -7.78 -18.71 -7.95
CA GLN A 130 -7.29 -19.88 -8.67
C GLN A 130 -6.14 -20.54 -7.92
N HIS A 131 -5.18 -19.73 -7.44
CA HIS A 131 -4.08 -20.23 -6.64
C HIS A 131 -4.57 -20.88 -5.34
N GLU A 132 -5.54 -20.28 -4.65
CA GLU A 132 -6.13 -20.86 -3.44
C GLU A 132 -6.84 -22.18 -3.73
N LYS A 133 -7.61 -22.27 -4.83
CA LYS A 133 -8.22 -23.51 -5.28
C LYS A 133 -7.18 -24.59 -5.57
N ASN A 134 -6.09 -24.23 -6.27
CA ASN A 134 -5.03 -25.16 -6.60
C ASN A 134 -4.32 -25.67 -5.33
N LEU A 135 -4.09 -24.80 -4.34
CA LEU A 135 -3.53 -25.19 -3.05
C LEU A 135 -4.44 -26.15 -2.28
N ARG A 136 -5.76 -25.89 -2.30
CA ARG A 136 -6.75 -26.81 -1.68
C ARG A 136 -6.79 -28.16 -2.39
N GLN A 137 -6.73 -28.18 -3.71
CA GLN A 137 -6.70 -29.39 -4.53
C GLN A 137 -5.34 -30.10 -4.49
N GLY A 138 -4.25 -29.35 -4.44
CA GLY A 138 -2.88 -29.88 -4.39
C GLY A 138 -2.56 -30.64 -3.09
N ARG A 139 -3.20 -30.31 -1.97
CA ARG A 139 -3.07 -31.08 -0.73
C ARG A 139 -3.60 -32.51 -0.84
N HIS A 140 -4.45 -32.81 -1.80
CA HIS A 140 -4.92 -34.18 -2.07
C HIS A 140 -4.02 -34.99 -3.00
N ARG A 141 -3.08 -34.35 -3.72
CA ARG A 141 -2.23 -35.05 -4.71
C ARG A 141 -0.87 -35.55 -4.19
N VAL A 142 -0.44 -35.13 -3.01
CA VAL A 142 0.90 -35.44 -2.50
C VAL A 142 1.00 -36.75 -1.73
N HIS A 143 -0.12 -37.50 -1.55
CA HIS A 143 -0.08 -38.75 -0.78
C HIS A 143 -0.35 -40.02 -1.61
N GLY A 144 -0.20 -40.00 -2.94
CA GLY A 144 -0.43 -41.17 -3.81
C GLY A 144 0.58 -41.42 -4.91
N GLY A 145 1.62 -40.63 -5.01
CA GLY A 145 2.68 -40.88 -5.99
C GLY A 145 3.78 -41.78 -5.41
N LYS A 146 3.80 -43.05 -5.84
CA LYS A 146 4.94 -43.90 -5.65
C LYS A 146 6.18 -43.13 -6.09
N PRO A 147 7.27 -43.08 -5.27
CA PRO A 147 8.53 -42.47 -5.71
C PRO A 147 8.93 -43.02 -7.05
N PRO A 148 9.45 -42.24 -7.99
CA PRO A 148 10.01 -42.81 -9.22
C PRO A 148 11.07 -43.81 -8.83
N GLU A 149 10.93 -45.06 -9.28
CA GLU A 149 11.94 -46.09 -9.17
C GLU A 149 13.26 -45.50 -9.71
N PRO A 150 14.37 -45.66 -8.98
CA PRO A 150 15.67 -45.23 -9.52
C PRO A 150 15.87 -45.96 -10.85
N PRO A 151 16.37 -45.28 -11.88
CA PRO A 151 16.63 -45.92 -13.17
C PRO A 151 17.52 -47.13 -12.92
N HIS A 152 17.05 -48.27 -13.40
CA HIS A 152 17.82 -49.52 -13.39
C HIS A 152 19.26 -49.23 -13.86
N ALA A 153 20.21 -49.55 -13.02
CA ALA A 153 21.61 -49.40 -13.31
C ALA A 153 21.87 -50.13 -14.64
N SER A 154 22.18 -49.39 -15.68
CA SER A 154 22.80 -49.93 -16.87
C SER A 154 24.14 -50.55 -16.46
N PRO A 155 24.53 -51.70 -17.04
CA PRO A 155 25.78 -52.35 -16.66
C PRO A 155 26.94 -51.37 -16.87
N GLU A 156 27.81 -51.26 -15.85
CA GLU A 156 29.02 -50.47 -15.89
C GLU A 156 29.83 -50.79 -17.16
N PRO A 157 30.25 -49.77 -17.94
CA PRO A 157 31.24 -49.98 -18.97
C PRO A 157 32.57 -50.34 -18.31
N PRO A 158 33.37 -51.24 -18.94
CA PRO A 158 34.65 -51.68 -18.38
C PRO A 158 35.58 -50.47 -18.16
N ALA A 159 36.30 -50.51 -17.06
CA ALA A 159 37.24 -49.48 -16.65
C ALA A 159 38.25 -49.15 -17.78
N PRO A 160 38.46 -47.88 -18.13
CA PRO A 160 39.50 -47.51 -19.06
C PRO A 160 40.85 -47.61 -18.36
N GLU A 161 41.66 -48.56 -18.84
CA GLU A 161 43.06 -48.61 -18.50
C GLU A 161 43.81 -47.37 -18.98
N HIS A 162 44.61 -46.82 -18.06
CA HIS A 162 45.64 -45.83 -18.31
C HIS A 162 45.22 -44.48 -18.91
N ARG A 163 44.74 -43.58 -18.05
CA ARG A 163 44.72 -42.15 -18.33
C ARG A 163 46.10 -41.57 -17.98
N PRO A 164 46.79 -40.91 -18.91
CA PRO A 164 48.02 -40.18 -18.57
C PRO A 164 47.75 -39.06 -17.61
N PRO A 165 48.69 -38.68 -16.73
CA PRO A 165 48.46 -37.60 -15.74
C PRO A 165 48.16 -36.29 -16.45
N ALA A 166 47.13 -35.60 -15.92
CA ALA A 166 46.72 -34.30 -16.42
C ALA A 166 47.85 -33.28 -16.27
N PRO A 167 48.05 -32.39 -17.27
CA PRO A 167 49.07 -31.34 -17.15
C PRO A 167 48.75 -30.42 -16.00
N GLU A 168 49.76 -30.18 -15.14
CA GLU A 168 49.71 -29.21 -14.06
C GLU A 168 49.29 -27.85 -14.61
N HIS A 169 48.10 -27.40 -14.21
CA HIS A 169 47.69 -26.01 -14.43
C HIS A 169 48.62 -25.08 -13.62
N ARG A 170 49.67 -24.62 -14.29
CA ARG A 170 50.49 -23.50 -13.82
C ARG A 170 49.55 -22.35 -13.57
N ARG A 171 49.47 -21.93 -12.29
CA ARG A 171 48.79 -20.67 -11.88
C ARG A 171 49.41 -19.55 -12.69
N PRO A 172 48.60 -18.64 -13.28
CA PRO A 172 49.14 -17.46 -13.93
C PRO A 172 49.88 -16.61 -12.90
N PRO A 173 51.01 -15.98 -13.27
CA PRO A 173 51.79 -15.15 -12.37
C PRO A 173 50.94 -14.02 -11.85
N ARG A 174 51.05 -13.81 -10.54
CA ARG A 174 50.43 -12.68 -9.82
C ARG A 174 50.89 -11.40 -10.51
N ARG A 175 49.95 -10.65 -11.12
CA ARG A 175 50.24 -9.33 -11.68
C ARG A 175 50.71 -8.42 -10.54
N GLU A 176 52.00 -8.08 -10.54
CA GLU A 176 52.55 -7.03 -9.78
C GLU A 176 51.92 -5.70 -10.28
N TYR A 177 51.19 -5.02 -9.41
CA TYR A 177 50.72 -3.68 -9.70
C TYR A 177 51.93 -2.75 -9.57
N PRO A 178 52.22 -1.89 -10.54
CA PRO A 178 53.30 -0.90 -10.41
C PRO A 178 52.93 0.09 -9.26
N GLU A 179 53.79 0.12 -8.30
CA GLU A 179 53.85 1.20 -7.32
C GLU A 179 54.20 2.51 -8.07
N GLY A 180 53.30 3.47 -8.04
CA GLY A 180 53.51 4.78 -8.63
C GLY A 180 52.27 5.43 -9.20
N ARG A 181 51.30 5.73 -8.36
CA ARG A 181 50.35 6.80 -8.67
C ARG A 181 50.66 7.97 -7.75
N PRO A 182 50.89 9.17 -8.31
CA PRO A 182 51.16 10.37 -7.51
C PRO A 182 49.93 10.73 -6.69
N ASP A 183 50.13 11.12 -5.47
CA ASP A 183 49.18 11.69 -4.53
C ASP A 183 48.30 12.73 -5.21
N ARG A 184 47.06 12.34 -5.55
CA ARG A 184 46.01 13.30 -5.83
C ARG A 184 45.58 13.88 -4.49
N ALA A 185 46.07 15.07 -4.25
CA ALA A 185 45.66 15.92 -3.16
C ALA A 185 44.15 15.81 -2.90
N TYR A 186 43.78 15.25 -1.77
CA TYR A 186 42.44 15.31 -1.21
C TYR A 186 42.14 16.78 -0.92
N LYS A 187 41.39 17.41 -1.85
CA LYS A 187 40.85 18.73 -1.61
C LYS A 187 39.83 18.58 -0.49
N GLU A 188 40.24 19.03 0.69
CA GLU A 188 39.37 19.16 1.86
C GLU A 188 38.08 19.88 1.47
N ARG A 189 37.00 19.15 1.35
CA ARG A 189 35.66 19.69 1.48
C ARG A 189 35.30 19.69 2.97
N SER A 190 35.91 20.63 3.68
CA SER A 190 35.43 21.11 4.96
C SER A 190 34.01 21.67 4.76
N GLY A 191 33.01 21.03 5.36
CA GLY A 191 31.65 21.56 5.31
C GLY A 191 30.54 20.55 5.58
N ARG A 192 30.79 19.54 6.43
CA ARG A 192 29.67 18.90 7.12
C ARG A 192 29.65 19.39 8.56
N PRO A 193 28.62 20.12 9.01
CA PRO A 193 28.48 20.46 10.41
C PRO A 193 28.33 19.18 11.22
N SER A 194 29.17 19.03 12.21
CA SER A 194 29.16 17.96 13.20
C SER A 194 27.78 17.87 13.88
N ARG A 195 27.23 16.68 13.92
CA ARG A 195 25.91 16.34 14.47
C ARG A 195 25.89 16.27 16.00
N ASP A 196 26.80 16.98 16.67
CA ASP A 196 26.96 16.98 18.12
C ASP A 196 26.71 18.35 18.72
N LYS A 197 25.47 18.84 18.62
CA LYS A 197 24.90 19.82 19.58
C LYS A 197 23.38 19.75 19.53
N ARG A 198 22.80 18.64 19.98
CA ARG A 198 21.45 18.71 20.53
C ARG A 198 21.60 19.39 21.90
N PRO A 199 20.94 20.53 22.15
CA PRO A 199 20.90 21.09 23.49
C PRO A 199 20.23 20.04 24.41
N ALA A 200 20.89 19.74 25.52
CA ALA A 200 20.36 18.89 26.56
C ALA A 200 18.98 19.41 26.97
N LYS A 201 17.96 18.59 26.78
CA LYS A 201 16.63 18.83 27.26
C LYS A 201 16.71 18.84 28.77
N LYS A 202 16.61 20.02 29.39
CA LYS A 202 16.51 20.16 30.83
C LYS A 202 15.31 19.32 31.28
N GLU A 203 15.57 18.24 31.95
CA GLU A 203 14.55 17.42 32.60
C GLU A 203 14.01 18.23 33.77
N ALA A 204 12.75 18.63 33.64
CA ALA A 204 12.00 19.16 34.78
C ALA A 204 11.72 17.97 35.73
N PRO A 205 12.12 18.06 37.01
CA PRO A 205 11.81 16.99 37.97
C PRO A 205 10.29 16.99 38.25
N GLY A 206 9.62 15.89 38.03
CA GLY A 206 8.26 15.66 38.51
C GLY A 206 7.19 15.21 37.51
N ALA A 207 7.45 15.25 36.19
CA ALA A 207 6.40 15.01 35.19
C ALA A 207 6.15 13.55 34.79
N ARG A 208 6.75 12.56 35.47
CA ARG A 208 6.67 11.13 35.03
C ARG A 208 5.41 10.38 35.46
N TYR A 209 4.53 10.97 36.31
CA TYR A 209 3.41 10.25 36.89
C TYR A 209 2.03 10.91 36.77
N GLU A 210 1.92 12.08 36.14
CA GLU A 210 0.62 12.76 36.04
C GLU A 210 -0.33 12.21 34.93
N ASN A 211 0.12 11.32 34.07
CA ASN A 211 -0.70 10.72 33.00
C ASN A 211 -0.87 9.19 33.12
N ALA A 212 -0.72 8.61 34.30
CA ALA A 212 -1.10 7.23 34.53
C ALA A 212 -2.64 7.14 34.48
N ARG A 213 -3.19 6.49 33.44
CA ARG A 213 -4.63 6.18 33.38
C ARG A 213 -5.06 5.46 34.65
N PRO A 214 -6.15 5.87 35.32
CA PRO A 214 -6.63 5.14 36.48
C PRO A 214 -7.02 3.72 36.06
N VAL A 215 -6.41 2.74 36.73
CA VAL A 215 -6.76 1.34 36.60
C VAL A 215 -8.20 1.18 37.07
N LYS A 216 -9.13 0.80 36.19
CA LYS A 216 -10.50 0.46 36.55
C LYS A 216 -10.45 -0.72 37.51
N LYS A 217 -10.70 -0.45 38.80
CA LYS A 217 -10.95 -1.51 39.82
C LYS A 217 -12.16 -2.31 39.35
N GLY A 218 -11.97 -3.62 39.18
CA GLY A 218 -13.03 -4.55 38.85
C GLY A 218 -14.13 -4.48 39.90
N LYS A 219 -15.40 -4.47 39.45
CA LYS A 219 -16.57 -4.56 40.31
C LYS A 219 -16.50 -5.84 41.12
N GLY A 220 -16.22 -5.70 42.42
CA GLY A 220 -16.28 -6.77 43.38
C GLY A 220 -17.68 -7.39 43.45
N SER A 221 -17.68 -8.69 43.57
CA SER A 221 -18.80 -9.60 43.82
C SER A 221 -19.78 -9.04 44.85
N ARG A 222 -21.06 -8.97 44.50
CA ARG A 222 -22.16 -8.69 45.45
C ARG A 222 -22.31 -9.89 46.38
N LYS A 223 -22.03 -9.70 47.67
CA LYS A 223 -22.48 -10.60 48.70
C LYS A 223 -24.00 -10.44 48.84
N THR A 224 -24.75 -11.48 48.55
CA THR A 224 -26.14 -11.67 48.95
C THR A 224 -26.18 -11.92 50.44
N THR A 225 -26.69 -10.99 51.22
CA THR A 225 -27.11 -11.22 52.60
C THR A 225 -28.63 -11.23 52.57
N GLY A 226 -29.19 -12.37 52.96
CA GLY A 226 -30.63 -12.54 53.08
C GLY A 226 -31.20 -11.86 54.33
N ARG A 227 -32.40 -11.39 54.19
CA ARG A 227 -33.50 -11.53 55.16
C ARG A 227 -34.79 -11.19 54.46
#